data_cf79e8f1b5793f01e1906d72bb5a42ac
#
_entry.id   cf79e8f1b5793f01e1906d72bb5a42ac
#
_cell.length_a   1.000
_cell.length_b   1.000
_cell.length_c   1.000
_cell.angle_alpha   90.00
_cell.angle_beta   90.00
_cell.angle_gamma   90.00
#
_symmetry.space_group_name_H-M   'P 1'
#
loop_
_entity.id
_entity.type
_entity.pdbx_description
1 polymer ?
#
loop_
_entity_poly.entity_id
_entity_poly.type
_entity_poly.pdbx_seq_one_letter_code
_entity_poly.pdbx_strand_id
1 'polypeptide(L)'
;MIACTKKLLGLSLVIFFGTASCQTPFHDKPVPALLLNGTVDDQAQIKIVLAEALNKDDVILSKNPFSIKSFLVVEKSFKRSLEGNLTGGFIMGAPEKFSLLKDGKGCLINHVNTDRIWRLENIVCVRANNES
;
A
#
# COMPACT_ATOMS: atom_id res chain seq x y z
N MET A 1 -0.29 -21.16 -14.81
CA MET A 1 -0.01 -21.77 -16.13
C MET A 1 -1.28 -22.44 -16.60
N ILE A 2 -1.91 -21.94 -17.66
CA ILE A 2 -3.08 -22.54 -18.27
C ILE A 2 -2.56 -23.27 -19.51
N ALA A 3 -2.54 -24.60 -19.45
CA ALA A 3 -2.16 -25.43 -20.57
C ALA A 3 -3.34 -25.57 -21.54
N CYS A 4 -3.22 -25.10 -22.76
CA CYS A 4 -4.14 -25.38 -23.85
C CYS A 4 -3.85 -26.79 -24.38
N THR A 5 -4.61 -27.78 -23.91
CA THR A 5 -4.49 -29.15 -24.43
C THR A 5 -5.32 -29.27 -25.71
N LYS A 6 -4.64 -29.41 -26.83
CA LYS A 6 -5.25 -29.76 -28.11
C LYS A 6 -5.58 -31.25 -28.11
N LYS A 7 -6.85 -31.61 -28.12
CA LYS A 7 -7.30 -32.98 -28.46
C LYS A 7 -7.76 -32.98 -29.90
N LEU A 8 -6.94 -33.61 -30.76
CA LEU A 8 -7.28 -33.91 -32.14
C LEU A 8 -8.07 -35.23 -32.15
N LEU A 9 -9.32 -35.19 -32.61
CA LEU A 9 -9.93 -36.36 -33.27
C LEU A 9 -11.20 -35.90 -34.02
N GLY A 10 -11.24 -36.17 -35.30
CA GLY A 10 -12.45 -36.37 -36.09
C GLY A 10 -12.90 -35.19 -36.95
N LEU A 11 -12.45 -35.24 -38.13
CA LEU A 11 -13.09 -34.86 -39.42
C LEU A 11 -14.52 -34.28 -39.33
N SER A 12 -14.63 -32.97 -39.31
CA SER A 12 -15.73 -32.25 -39.96
C SER A 12 -15.36 -30.78 -40.12
N LEU A 13 -15.37 -30.36 -41.34
CA LEU A 13 -14.97 -29.03 -41.80
C LEU A 13 -16.02 -27.98 -41.38
N VAL A 14 -15.78 -27.33 -40.24
CA VAL A 14 -16.40 -26.03 -39.92
C VAL A 14 -15.33 -25.15 -39.36
N ILE A 15 -14.91 -24.19 -40.19
CA ILE A 15 -13.95 -23.16 -39.79
C ILE A 15 -14.67 -22.18 -38.86
N PHE A 16 -14.63 -22.41 -37.54
CA PHE A 16 -14.90 -21.36 -36.54
C PHE A 16 -13.59 -20.70 -36.22
N PHE A 17 -13.36 -19.52 -36.75
CA PHE A 17 -12.38 -18.57 -36.25
C PHE A 17 -12.83 -18.12 -34.85
N GLY A 18 -12.57 -18.94 -33.87
CA GLY A 18 -12.61 -18.55 -32.45
C GLY A 18 -11.38 -17.71 -32.15
N THR A 19 -11.49 -16.40 -32.22
CA THR A 19 -10.50 -15.50 -31.63
C THR A 19 -10.52 -15.73 -30.12
N ALA A 20 -9.63 -16.56 -29.61
CA ALA A 20 -9.34 -16.65 -28.20
C ALA A 20 -8.75 -15.30 -27.78
N SER A 21 -9.59 -14.40 -27.34
CA SER A 21 -9.18 -13.16 -26.67
C SER A 21 -8.56 -13.55 -25.34
N CYS A 22 -7.26 -13.68 -25.29
CA CYS A 22 -6.53 -13.71 -24.02
C CYS A 22 -6.68 -12.33 -23.38
N GLN A 23 -7.69 -12.16 -22.53
CA GLN A 23 -7.76 -11.01 -21.66
C GLN A 23 -6.66 -11.18 -20.62
N THR A 24 -5.56 -10.48 -20.80
CA THR A 24 -4.61 -10.26 -19.73
C THR A 24 -5.34 -9.55 -18.59
N PRO A 25 -5.27 -10.07 -17.35
CA PRO A 25 -5.85 -9.34 -16.22
C PRO A 25 -5.19 -7.96 -16.18
N PHE A 26 -5.98 -6.93 -16.32
CA PHE A 26 -5.54 -5.55 -16.14
C PHE A 26 -5.15 -5.44 -14.66
N HIS A 27 -3.87 -5.53 -14.37
CA HIS A 27 -3.35 -5.18 -13.08
C HIS A 27 -3.44 -3.66 -12.98
N ASP A 28 -4.52 -3.18 -12.35
CA ASP A 28 -4.66 -1.77 -12.05
C ASP A 28 -3.45 -1.32 -11.24
N LYS A 29 -2.63 -0.50 -11.87
CA LYS A 29 -1.45 0.06 -11.23
C LYS A 29 -1.90 0.88 -10.02
N PRO A 30 -1.33 0.66 -8.82
CA PRO A 30 -1.69 1.43 -7.64
C PRO A 30 -1.47 2.93 -7.87
N VAL A 31 -2.45 3.72 -7.48
CA VAL A 31 -2.43 5.19 -7.60
C VAL A 31 -2.49 5.84 -6.22
N PRO A 32 -1.93 7.04 -6.03
CA PRO A 32 -2.04 7.77 -4.76
C PRO A 32 -3.49 7.92 -4.33
N ALA A 33 -3.77 7.75 -3.04
CA ALA A 33 -5.10 7.79 -2.48
C ALA A 33 -5.17 8.62 -1.19
N LEU A 34 -6.39 9.04 -0.86
CA LEU A 34 -6.72 9.71 0.39
C LEU A 34 -7.71 8.85 1.19
N LEU A 35 -7.59 8.91 2.50
CA LEU A 35 -8.51 8.25 3.41
C LEU A 35 -9.76 9.11 3.57
N LEU A 36 -10.92 8.56 3.20
CA LEU A 36 -12.19 9.24 3.35
C LEU A 36 -12.80 8.87 4.71
N ASN A 37 -13.04 9.88 5.56
CA ASN A 37 -13.72 9.68 6.85
C ASN A 37 -13.13 8.55 7.71
N GLY A 38 -11.82 8.60 7.97
CA GLY A 38 -11.14 7.57 8.76
C GLY A 38 -11.84 7.32 10.10
N THR A 39 -12.36 6.11 10.26
CA THR A 39 -12.93 5.62 11.51
C THR A 39 -11.85 5.33 12.54
N VAL A 40 -12.24 5.10 13.78
CA VAL A 40 -11.28 4.67 14.83
C VAL A 40 -10.62 3.34 14.45
N ASP A 41 -11.38 2.43 13.84
CA ASP A 41 -10.89 1.13 13.40
C ASP A 41 -9.88 1.27 12.24
N ASP A 42 -10.14 2.17 11.30
CA ASP A 42 -9.22 2.47 10.20
C ASP A 42 -7.89 3.02 10.72
N GLN A 43 -7.94 3.94 11.68
CA GLN A 43 -6.76 4.49 12.32
C GLN A 43 -5.97 3.44 13.09
N ALA A 44 -6.66 2.54 13.80
CA ALA A 44 -6.03 1.42 14.50
C ALA A 44 -5.30 0.49 13.55
N GLN A 45 -5.91 0.14 12.42
CA GLN A 45 -5.29 -0.71 11.40
C GLN A 45 -4.04 -0.04 10.79
N ILE A 46 -4.14 1.23 10.42
CA ILE A 46 -3.00 2.01 9.91
C ILE A 46 -1.86 2.03 10.94
N LYS A 47 -2.20 2.28 12.20
CA LYS A 47 -1.23 2.32 13.30
C LYS A 47 -0.47 0.99 13.47
N ILE A 48 -1.18 -0.13 13.39
CA ILE A 48 -0.58 -1.47 13.45
C ILE A 48 0.40 -1.67 12.29
N VAL A 49 0.02 -1.34 11.08
CA VAL A 49 0.88 -1.47 9.89
C VAL A 49 2.14 -0.62 10.02
N LEU A 50 2.02 0.62 10.48
CA LEU A 50 3.17 1.50 10.65
C LEU A 50 4.08 1.02 11.79
N ALA A 51 3.53 0.54 12.89
CA ALA A 51 4.28 -0.03 14.00
C ALA A 51 5.09 -1.26 13.55
N GLU A 52 4.47 -2.15 12.79
CA GLU A 52 5.13 -3.31 12.19
C GLU A 52 6.26 -2.88 11.23
N ALA A 53 5.97 -1.95 10.34
CA ALA A 53 6.93 -1.47 9.36
C ALA A 53 8.16 -0.81 10.00
N LEU A 54 7.96 -0.11 11.10
CA LEU A 54 9.01 0.60 11.85
C LEU A 54 9.67 -0.26 12.94
N ASN A 55 9.17 -1.48 13.13
CA ASN A 55 9.58 -2.37 14.23
C ASN A 55 9.50 -1.67 15.60
N LYS A 56 8.35 -1.05 15.86
CA LYS A 56 8.04 -0.34 17.11
C LYS A 56 6.79 -0.92 17.74
N ASP A 57 6.69 -0.85 19.06
CA ASP A 57 5.50 -1.31 19.79
C ASP A 57 4.31 -0.38 19.58
N ASP A 58 4.55 0.91 19.38
CA ASP A 58 3.53 1.92 19.18
C ASP A 58 4.00 3.07 18.29
N VAL A 59 3.07 3.69 17.57
CA VAL A 59 3.29 4.86 16.72
C VAL A 59 2.22 5.90 17.01
N ILE A 60 2.64 7.12 17.24
CA ILE A 60 1.71 8.24 17.44
C ILE A 60 1.32 8.79 16.06
N LEU A 61 0.04 8.74 15.75
CA LEU A 61 -0.52 9.28 14.52
C LEU A 61 -1.39 10.51 14.80
N SER A 62 -1.48 11.41 13.82
CA SER A 62 -2.49 12.45 13.83
C SER A 62 -3.90 11.84 13.79
N LYS A 63 -4.91 12.62 14.15
CA LYS A 63 -6.31 12.15 14.18
C LYS A 63 -6.80 11.62 12.83
N ASN A 64 -6.34 12.19 11.73
CA ASN A 64 -6.77 11.83 10.38
C ASN A 64 -5.55 11.63 9.46
N PRO A 65 -4.79 10.53 9.63
CA PRO A 65 -3.68 10.24 8.73
C PRO A 65 -4.21 10.03 7.30
N PHE A 66 -3.47 10.50 6.32
CA PHE A 66 -3.82 10.40 4.89
C PHE A 66 -5.12 11.08 4.44
N SER A 67 -5.70 11.97 5.24
CA SER A 67 -6.95 12.66 4.86
C SER A 67 -6.72 13.83 3.90
N ILE A 68 -5.58 14.49 3.98
CA ILE A 68 -5.23 15.66 3.17
C ILE A 68 -4.14 15.32 2.16
N LYS A 69 -3.16 14.50 2.57
CA LYS A 69 -2.05 14.06 1.73
C LYS A 69 -2.02 12.56 1.62
N SER A 70 -1.66 12.07 0.44
CA SER A 70 -1.51 10.64 0.17
C SER A 70 -0.25 10.02 0.80
N PHE A 71 0.55 10.81 1.48
CA PHE A 71 1.77 10.36 2.15
C PHE A 71 1.86 10.86 3.59
N LEU A 72 2.60 10.12 4.38
CA LEU A 72 2.95 10.42 5.77
C LEU A 72 4.45 10.29 5.94
N VAL A 73 5.04 11.24 6.65
CA VAL A 73 6.46 11.21 7.01
C VAL A 73 6.56 11.00 8.52
N VAL A 74 7.29 9.98 8.93
CA VAL A 74 7.57 9.68 10.33
C VAL A 74 9.03 10.03 10.60
N GLU A 75 9.25 11.02 11.45
CA GLU A 75 10.58 11.39 11.87
C GLU A 75 11.10 10.39 12.92
N LYS A 76 12.38 10.08 12.84
CA LYS A 76 13.04 9.27 13.87
C LYS A 76 13.21 10.10 15.13
N SER A 77 12.50 9.71 16.19
CA SER A 77 12.67 10.35 17.48
C SER A 77 14.04 10.01 18.08
N PHE A 78 14.76 11.02 18.51
CA PHE A 78 16.00 10.81 19.26
C PHE A 78 15.68 10.21 20.65
N LYS A 79 16.35 9.12 21.00
CA LYS A 79 16.32 8.64 22.38
C LYS A 79 17.15 9.58 23.24
N ARG A 80 16.54 10.17 24.25
CA ARG A 80 17.26 10.91 25.29
C ARG A 80 17.55 9.97 26.46
N SER A 81 18.74 10.11 27.07
CA SER A 81 19.00 9.46 28.34
C SER A 81 18.15 10.07 29.43
N LEU A 82 18.01 9.37 30.56
CA LEU A 82 17.34 9.87 31.76
C LEU A 82 17.92 11.19 32.27
N GLU A 83 19.15 11.52 31.91
CA GLU A 83 19.86 12.76 32.26
C GLU A 83 19.65 13.87 31.24
N GLY A 84 18.80 13.67 30.23
CA GLY A 84 18.49 14.66 29.20
C GLY A 84 19.54 14.80 28.09
N ASN A 85 20.59 14.03 28.12
CA ASN A 85 21.61 14.01 27.08
C ASN A 85 21.18 13.12 25.89
N LEU A 86 21.53 13.56 24.68
CA LEU A 86 21.32 12.74 23.46
C LEU A 86 22.27 11.53 23.53
N THR A 87 21.70 10.33 23.70
CA THR A 87 22.47 9.08 23.63
C THR A 87 22.57 8.57 22.21
N GLY A 88 23.78 8.42 21.76
CA GLY A 88 24.09 7.92 20.41
C GLY A 88 24.11 9.05 19.39
N GLY A 89 25.30 9.38 18.89
CA GLY A 89 25.57 10.45 17.95
C GLY A 89 24.51 10.65 16.86
N PHE A 90 24.59 11.71 16.13
CA PHE A 90 23.67 12.07 15.05
C PHE A 90 23.31 10.85 14.20
N ILE A 91 22.18 10.19 14.49
CA ILE A 91 21.60 9.23 13.57
C ILE A 91 20.93 10.08 12.50
N MET A 92 21.69 10.49 11.53
CA MET A 92 21.21 11.07 10.29
C MET A 92 20.58 9.96 9.46
N GLY A 93 19.45 9.41 9.93
CA GLY A 93 18.62 8.53 9.13
C GLY A 93 17.64 9.38 8.35
N ALA A 94 17.44 9.10 7.07
CA ALA A 94 16.34 9.67 6.31
C ALA A 94 15.03 9.40 7.03
N PRO A 95 14.07 10.34 7.05
CA PRO A 95 12.76 10.09 7.63
C PRO A 95 12.06 8.94 6.88
N GLU A 96 11.24 8.18 7.61
CA GLU A 96 10.48 7.10 7.04
C GLU A 96 9.21 7.64 6.35
N LYS A 97 9.04 7.33 5.08
CA LYS A 97 7.91 7.79 4.28
C LYS A 97 6.97 6.65 3.97
N PHE A 98 5.69 6.88 4.21
CA PHE A 98 4.60 5.98 3.87
C PHE A 98 3.66 6.65 2.88
N SER A 99 3.15 5.89 1.93
CA SER A 99 2.17 6.36 0.95
C SER A 99 0.92 5.51 1.01
N LEU A 100 -0.25 6.15 1.02
CA LEU A 100 -1.52 5.47 0.83
C LEU A 100 -1.80 5.37 -0.67
N LEU A 101 -2.05 4.16 -1.13
CA LEU A 101 -2.33 3.83 -2.52
C LEU A 101 -3.67 3.12 -2.65
N LYS A 102 -4.26 3.20 -3.81
CA LYS A 102 -5.46 2.46 -4.19
C LYS A 102 -5.22 1.71 -5.48
N ASP A 103 -5.64 0.45 -5.50
CA ASP A 103 -5.73 -0.38 -6.70
C ASP A 103 -7.17 -0.85 -6.95
N GLY A 104 -7.39 -1.72 -7.92
CA GLY A 104 -8.72 -2.28 -8.21
C GLY A 104 -9.31 -3.14 -7.08
N LYS A 105 -8.53 -3.53 -6.07
CA LYS A 105 -8.95 -4.38 -4.94
C LYS A 105 -9.14 -3.62 -3.64
N GLY A 106 -8.68 -2.38 -3.54
CA GLY A 106 -8.82 -1.57 -2.34
C GLY A 106 -7.60 -0.73 -2.00
N CYS A 107 -7.39 -0.45 -0.72
CA CYS A 107 -6.35 0.43 -0.22
C CYS A 107 -5.10 -0.34 0.20
N LEU A 108 -3.95 0.30 0.00
CA LEU A 108 -2.62 -0.23 0.33
C LEU A 108 -1.80 0.84 1.04
N ILE A 109 -0.95 0.44 1.97
CA ILE A 109 0.14 1.28 2.47
C ILE A 109 1.46 0.78 1.88
N ASN A 110 2.21 1.69 1.30
CA ASN A 110 3.55 1.45 0.81
C ASN A 110 4.58 2.16 1.70
N HIS A 111 5.53 1.42 2.23
CA HIS A 111 6.71 1.97 2.90
C HIS A 111 7.76 2.31 1.84
N VAL A 112 7.86 3.58 1.49
CA VAL A 112 8.67 4.05 0.35
C VAL A 112 10.14 3.70 0.48
N ASN A 113 10.67 3.71 1.70
CA ASN A 113 12.09 3.44 1.95
C ASN A 113 12.49 1.98 1.70
N THR A 114 11.54 1.04 1.81
CA THR A 114 11.81 -0.41 1.68
C THR A 114 11.00 -1.08 0.59
N ASP A 115 10.12 -0.35 -0.10
CA ASP A 115 9.16 -0.87 -1.09
C ASP A 115 8.24 -2.00 -0.58
N ARG A 116 8.07 -2.10 0.74
CA ARG A 116 7.12 -3.03 1.35
C ARG A 116 5.70 -2.49 1.26
N ILE A 117 4.76 -3.37 0.97
CA ILE A 117 3.35 -3.03 0.78
C ILE A 117 2.49 -3.87 1.72
N TRP A 118 1.55 -3.22 2.39
CA TRP A 118 0.50 -3.86 3.19
C TRP A 118 -0.86 -3.53 2.63
N ARG A 119 -1.69 -4.54 2.45
CA ARG A 119 -3.09 -4.35 2.07
C ARG A 119 -3.91 -4.05 3.31
N LEU A 120 -4.75 -3.00 3.22
CA LEU A 120 -5.69 -2.65 4.26
C LEU A 120 -7.04 -3.34 4.01
N GLU A 121 -7.67 -3.79 5.07
CA GLU A 121 -8.96 -4.49 4.99
C GLU A 121 -10.11 -3.56 5.37
N ASN A 122 -11.20 -3.60 4.60
CA ASN A 122 -12.43 -2.86 4.87
C ASN A 122 -12.26 -1.33 5.02
N ILE A 123 -11.19 -0.77 4.47
CA ILE A 123 -10.95 0.67 4.47
C ILE A 123 -11.38 1.26 3.13
N VAL A 124 -12.09 2.37 3.19
CA VAL A 124 -12.52 3.13 2.01
C VAL A 124 -11.56 4.28 1.78
N CYS A 125 -10.87 4.25 0.67
CA CYS A 125 -10.03 5.35 0.20
C CYS A 125 -10.43 5.78 -1.20
N VAL A 126 -10.16 7.02 -1.53
CA VAL A 126 -10.43 7.60 -2.84
C VAL A 126 -9.12 7.99 -3.51
N ARG A 127 -9.13 8.01 -4.83
CA ARG A 127 -7.98 8.48 -5.60
C ARG A 127 -7.68 9.94 -5.22
N ALA A 128 -6.43 10.23 -4.89
CA ALA A 128 -5.98 11.62 -4.71
C ALA A 128 -6.01 12.32 -6.06
N ASN A 129 -6.76 13.41 -6.16
CA ASN A 129 -6.70 14.27 -7.33
C ASN A 129 -5.36 15.00 -7.28
N ASN A 130 -4.58 14.85 -8.34
CA ASN A 130 -3.24 15.40 -8.54
C ASN A 130 -2.83 16.48 -7.53
N GLU A 131 -2.03 16.07 -6.54
CA GLU A 131 -1.24 17.03 -5.79
C GLU A 131 -0.08 17.47 -6.71
N SER A 132 -0.24 18.65 -7.25
CA SER A 132 0.84 19.35 -7.97
C SER A 132 1.87 19.85 -6.98
#